data_824df06036fc841ad7c26ec0962735be
#
_entry.id   824df06036fc841ad7c26ec0962735be
#
_cell.length_a   1.000
_cell.length_b   1.000
_cell.length_c   1.000
_cell.angle_alpha   90.00
_cell.angle_beta   90.00
_cell.angle_gamma   90.00
#
_symmetry.space_group_name_H-M   'P 1'
#
loop_
_entity.id
_entity.type
_entity.pdbx_description
1 polymer ?
#
loop_
_entity_poly.entity_id
_entity_poly.type
_entity_poly.pdbx_seq_one_letter_code
_entity_poly.pdbx_strand_id
1 'polypeptide(L)'
;RRINGLAQSNDYTALPRVRFSLDKRNCLMIDAPEVSAEKVITNDMVRLISPTSFEYLGRIDNVVNSGGIKLFPEQIEKKLASYIDQPFIIASEKNESLGEQLILILEEDTAKETPDFKEGFLSLSSYERPKKIYVFSKFSFTETGKIKRMELLKYLEKFKK
;
A
#
# COMPACT_ATOMS: atom_id res chain seq x y z
N ARG A 1 -6.39 8.13 18.87
CA ARG A 1 -5.87 9.49 19.13
C ARG A 1 -5.27 9.99 17.83
N ARG A 2 -6.03 10.83 17.09
CA ARG A 2 -5.53 11.49 15.87
C ARG A 2 -4.30 12.31 16.25
N ILE A 3 -3.16 11.99 15.67
CA ILE A 3 -2.03 12.89 15.64
C ILE A 3 -2.26 13.80 14.45
N ASN A 4 -2.49 15.08 14.74
CA ASN A 4 -2.82 16.12 13.75
C ASN A 4 -1.87 16.11 12.54
N GLY A 5 -2.44 15.95 11.41
CA GLY A 5 -2.34 16.58 10.10
C GLY A 5 -1.07 17.36 9.72
N LEU A 6 0.07 16.69 9.73
CA LEU A 6 1.10 16.96 8.73
C LEU A 6 0.98 15.82 7.72
N ALA A 7 0.72 16.14 6.46
CA ALA A 7 0.85 15.21 5.37
C ALA A 7 2.23 14.57 5.52
N GLN A 8 2.28 13.30 5.95
CA GLN A 8 3.55 12.57 6.02
C GLN A 8 4.08 12.53 4.59
N SER A 9 5.13 13.29 4.34
CA SER A 9 5.88 13.17 3.10
C SER A 9 6.29 11.71 2.97
N ASN A 10 6.15 11.14 1.76
CA ASN A 10 6.68 9.80 1.49
C ASN A 10 8.20 9.84 1.33
N ASP A 11 8.80 11.00 1.53
CA ASP A 11 10.22 11.23 1.34
C ASP A 11 10.98 10.90 2.63
N TYR A 12 11.95 10.03 2.48
CA TYR A 12 12.83 9.59 3.56
C TYR A 12 14.23 10.11 3.29
N THR A 13 14.85 10.67 4.32
CA THR A 13 16.24 11.15 4.26
C THR A 13 17.12 10.28 5.15
N ALA A 14 18.28 9.90 4.64
CA ALA A 14 19.25 9.08 5.34
C ALA A 14 19.85 9.83 6.55
N LEU A 15 20.14 9.08 7.60
CA LEU A 15 21.03 9.53 8.67
C LEU A 15 22.47 9.69 8.12
N PRO A 16 23.35 10.44 8.81
CA PRO A 16 24.75 10.56 8.41
C PRO A 16 25.40 9.20 8.15
N ARG A 17 26.19 9.12 7.08
CA ARG A 17 26.90 7.90 6.63
C ARG A 17 26.03 6.73 6.15
N VAL A 18 24.71 6.90 6.06
CA VAL A 18 23.79 5.93 5.42
C VAL A 18 23.59 6.31 3.95
N ARG A 19 23.60 5.32 3.06
CA ARG A 19 23.37 5.49 1.64
C ARG A 19 22.29 4.54 1.14
N PHE A 20 21.52 5.00 0.16
CA PHE A 20 20.47 4.26 -0.49
C PHE A 20 20.86 3.92 -1.93
N SER A 21 20.47 2.75 -2.38
CA SER A 21 20.59 2.30 -3.76
C SER A 21 19.43 1.36 -4.09
N LEU A 22 19.32 0.91 -5.34
CA LEU A 22 18.29 -0.03 -5.78
C LEU A 22 18.92 -1.37 -6.15
N ASP A 23 18.22 -2.45 -5.85
CA ASP A 23 18.53 -3.78 -6.39
C ASP A 23 17.95 -3.96 -7.80
N LYS A 24 18.17 -5.14 -8.42
CA LYS A 24 17.67 -5.48 -9.76
C LYS A 24 16.14 -5.47 -9.88
N ARG A 25 15.41 -5.53 -8.75
CA ARG A 25 13.95 -5.50 -8.67
C ARG A 25 13.40 -4.08 -8.49
N ASN A 26 14.27 -3.06 -8.42
CA ASN A 26 13.97 -1.70 -8.00
C ASN A 26 13.53 -1.60 -6.52
N CYS A 27 13.99 -2.53 -5.68
CA CYS A 27 13.78 -2.47 -4.24
C CYS A 27 14.94 -1.74 -3.56
N LEU A 28 14.63 -1.09 -2.44
CA LEU A 28 15.57 -0.33 -1.64
C LEU A 28 16.67 -1.24 -1.07
N MET A 29 17.91 -0.84 -1.28
CA MET A 29 19.09 -1.33 -0.56
C MET A 29 19.64 -0.22 0.33
N ILE A 30 19.94 -0.55 1.57
CA ILE A 30 20.47 0.36 2.58
C ILE A 30 21.90 -0.04 2.91
N ASP A 31 22.83 0.90 2.75
CA ASP A 31 24.22 0.77 3.13
C ASP A 31 24.44 1.63 4.39
N ALA A 32 24.67 0.98 5.53
CA ALA A 32 24.83 1.62 6.83
C ALA A 32 26.02 0.98 7.57
N PRO A 33 27.28 1.26 7.17
CA PRO A 33 28.46 0.54 7.62
C PRO A 33 28.72 0.65 9.14
N GLU A 34 28.15 1.63 9.81
CA GLU A 34 28.24 1.73 11.28
C GLU A 34 27.26 0.81 12.02
N VAL A 35 26.26 0.27 11.31
CA VAL A 35 25.22 -0.61 11.87
C VAL A 35 25.40 -2.06 11.42
N SER A 36 25.78 -2.26 10.16
CA SER A 36 25.95 -3.59 9.56
C SER A 36 27.06 -3.55 8.52
N ALA A 37 27.92 -4.58 8.51
CA ALA A 37 28.93 -4.76 7.47
C ALA A 37 28.32 -5.09 6.10
N GLU A 38 27.10 -5.68 6.09
CA GLU A 38 26.39 -6.04 4.86
C GLU A 38 25.27 -5.05 4.58
N LYS A 39 25.02 -4.84 3.27
CA LYS A 39 23.88 -4.02 2.83
C LYS A 39 22.58 -4.73 3.15
N VAL A 40 21.62 -4.00 3.69
CA VAL A 40 20.28 -4.49 3.93
C VAL A 40 19.48 -4.43 2.63
N ILE A 41 19.04 -5.58 2.13
CA ILE A 41 18.18 -5.69 0.96
C ILE A 41 16.73 -5.79 1.45
N THR A 42 15.87 -4.92 0.96
CA THR A 42 14.46 -4.88 1.37
C THR A 42 13.53 -5.41 0.27
N ASN A 43 12.24 -5.50 0.58
CA ASN A 43 11.15 -5.68 -0.39
C ASN A 43 10.36 -4.37 -0.59
N ASP A 44 10.92 -3.24 -0.23
CA ASP A 44 10.28 -1.95 -0.37
C ASP A 44 10.67 -1.32 -1.71
N MET A 45 9.68 -1.08 -2.55
CA MET A 45 9.86 -0.35 -3.80
C MET A 45 9.88 1.14 -3.52
N VAL A 46 10.86 1.80 -4.11
CA VAL A 46 11.08 3.23 -3.87
C VAL A 46 11.43 3.95 -5.17
N ARG A 47 11.19 5.24 -5.19
CA ARG A 47 11.78 6.15 -6.17
C ARG A 47 12.99 6.82 -5.53
N LEU A 48 14.18 6.46 -5.97
CA LEU A 48 15.41 7.07 -5.46
C LEU A 48 15.50 8.52 -5.97
N ILE A 49 15.59 9.47 -5.04
CA ILE A 49 15.72 10.90 -5.33
C ILE A 49 17.22 11.26 -5.37
N SER A 50 17.97 10.73 -4.41
CA SER A 50 19.42 10.87 -4.31
C SER A 50 20.02 9.67 -3.57
N PRO A 51 21.34 9.52 -3.49
CA PRO A 51 21.96 8.49 -2.65
C PRO A 51 21.62 8.57 -1.16
N THR A 52 20.98 9.64 -0.72
CA THR A 52 20.61 9.89 0.68
C THR A 52 19.13 10.18 0.86
N SER A 53 18.31 10.09 -0.19
CA SER A 53 16.86 10.31 -0.08
C SER A 53 16.07 9.49 -1.09
N PHE A 54 14.89 9.03 -0.68
CA PHE A 54 13.96 8.29 -1.53
C PHE A 54 12.51 8.58 -1.16
N GLU A 55 11.63 8.38 -2.12
CA GLU A 55 10.19 8.30 -1.90
C GLU A 55 9.76 6.82 -1.82
N TYR A 56 9.03 6.47 -0.77
CA TYR A 56 8.46 5.14 -0.61
C TYR A 56 7.23 4.98 -1.51
N LEU A 57 7.20 3.92 -2.31
CA LEU A 57 6.08 3.61 -3.22
C LEU A 57 5.17 2.51 -2.65
N GLY A 58 5.75 1.46 -2.07
CA GLY A 58 5.01 0.32 -1.54
C GLY A 58 5.88 -0.93 -1.45
N ARG A 59 5.27 -2.07 -1.11
CA ARG A 59 5.94 -3.38 -1.08
C ARG A 59 5.87 -4.03 -2.45
N ILE A 60 6.97 -4.64 -2.89
CA ILE A 60 7.00 -5.39 -4.17
C ILE A 60 5.96 -6.50 -4.20
N ASP A 61 5.71 -7.13 -3.06
CA ASP A 61 4.75 -8.22 -2.90
C ASP A 61 3.28 -7.77 -3.09
N ASN A 62 3.02 -6.45 -2.99
CA ASN A 62 1.70 -5.87 -3.10
C ASN A 62 1.46 -5.16 -4.44
N VAL A 63 2.50 -5.03 -5.27
CA VAL A 63 2.37 -4.35 -6.58
C VAL A 63 1.34 -5.07 -7.44
N VAL A 64 0.41 -4.31 -8.00
CA VAL A 64 -0.63 -4.80 -8.91
C VAL A 64 -0.28 -4.42 -10.34
N ASN A 65 -0.30 -5.39 -11.26
CA ASN A 65 -0.08 -5.16 -12.68
C ASN A 65 -1.42 -5.21 -13.42
N SER A 66 -2.00 -4.03 -13.64
CA SER A 66 -3.31 -3.89 -14.29
C SER A 66 -3.16 -3.28 -15.67
N GLY A 67 -3.47 -4.07 -16.70
CA GLY A 67 -3.36 -3.61 -18.10
C GLY A 67 -1.97 -3.09 -18.47
N GLY A 68 -0.89 -3.67 -17.92
CA GLY A 68 0.49 -3.25 -18.15
C GLY A 68 0.96 -2.07 -17.28
N ILE A 69 0.10 -1.53 -16.43
CA ILE A 69 0.43 -0.44 -15.51
C ILE A 69 0.73 -1.03 -14.13
N LYS A 70 1.88 -0.65 -13.56
CA LYS A 70 2.21 -0.98 -12.16
C LYS A 70 1.50 0.00 -11.23
N LEU A 71 0.67 -0.53 -10.34
CA LEU A 71 -0.06 0.21 -9.34
C LEU A 71 0.44 -0.16 -7.94
N PHE A 72 0.51 0.82 -7.07
CA PHE A 72 1.01 0.68 -5.70
C PHE A 72 -0.14 0.85 -4.72
N PRO A 73 -0.70 -0.24 -4.15
CA PRO A 73 -1.82 -0.18 -3.22
C PRO A 73 -1.61 0.80 -2.07
N GLU A 74 -0.41 0.83 -1.50
CA GLU A 74 -0.08 1.70 -0.36
C GLU A 74 -0.19 3.20 -0.71
N GLN A 75 0.13 3.58 -1.97
CA GLN A 75 -0.05 4.96 -2.43
C GLN A 75 -1.53 5.32 -2.59
N ILE A 76 -2.32 4.37 -3.09
CA ILE A 76 -3.77 4.55 -3.26
C ILE A 76 -4.45 4.62 -1.88
N GLU A 77 -4.08 3.73 -0.96
CA GLU A 77 -4.55 3.72 0.42
C GLU A 77 -4.28 5.07 1.11
N LYS A 78 -3.08 5.62 0.92
CA LYS A 78 -2.73 6.92 1.48
C LYS A 78 -3.61 8.05 0.94
N LYS A 79 -3.93 8.05 -0.36
CA LYS A 79 -4.84 9.04 -0.97
C LYS A 79 -6.25 8.90 -0.41
N LEU A 80 -6.72 7.66 -0.19
CA LEU A 80 -8.07 7.39 0.28
C LEU A 80 -8.24 7.56 1.81
N ALA A 81 -7.16 7.59 2.57
CA ALA A 81 -7.20 7.66 4.05
C ALA A 81 -7.88 8.92 4.61
N SER A 82 -8.02 9.99 3.82
CA SER A 82 -8.76 11.19 4.20
C SER A 82 -10.27 11.10 3.95
N TYR A 83 -10.71 10.09 3.19
CA TYR A 83 -12.10 9.88 2.79
C TYR A 83 -12.74 8.64 3.43
N ILE A 84 -11.93 7.72 3.95
CA ILE A 84 -12.39 6.46 4.53
C ILE A 84 -11.89 6.38 5.97
N ASP A 85 -12.80 6.39 6.92
CA ASP A 85 -12.46 6.32 8.36
C ASP A 85 -12.30 4.87 8.87
N GLN A 86 -13.00 3.91 8.23
CA GLN A 86 -12.90 2.51 8.61
C GLN A 86 -11.57 1.90 8.15
N PRO A 87 -11.11 0.81 8.78
CA PRO A 87 -9.99 0.02 8.27
C PRO A 87 -10.28 -0.48 6.86
N PHE A 88 -9.34 -0.26 5.95
CA PHE A 88 -9.46 -0.72 4.58
C PHE A 88 -8.09 -1.06 3.99
N ILE A 89 -8.10 -1.82 2.90
CA ILE A 89 -6.93 -2.05 2.06
C ILE A 89 -7.32 -2.01 0.58
N ILE A 90 -6.35 -1.65 -0.25
CA ILE A 90 -6.39 -1.84 -1.70
C ILE A 90 -5.65 -3.13 -2.01
N ALA A 91 -6.26 -3.97 -2.83
CA ALA A 91 -5.68 -5.24 -3.25
C ALA A 91 -6.00 -5.49 -4.73
N SER A 92 -5.66 -6.67 -5.24
CA SER A 92 -6.04 -7.09 -6.58
C SER A 92 -6.81 -8.38 -6.59
N GLU A 93 -7.51 -8.60 -7.68
CA GLU A 93 -8.07 -9.87 -8.09
C GLU A 93 -7.81 -10.11 -9.57
N LYS A 94 -7.88 -11.37 -10.02
CA LYS A 94 -7.73 -11.73 -11.42
C LYS A 94 -8.81 -11.07 -12.28
N ASN A 95 -8.40 -10.58 -13.44
CA ASN A 95 -9.28 -10.02 -14.47
C ASN A 95 -8.83 -10.52 -15.83
N GLU A 96 -9.76 -11.01 -16.65
CA GLU A 96 -9.46 -11.63 -17.96
C GLU A 96 -8.80 -10.64 -18.94
N SER A 97 -9.20 -9.38 -18.91
CA SER A 97 -8.73 -8.37 -19.87
C SER A 97 -7.46 -7.64 -19.38
N LEU A 98 -7.32 -7.45 -18.08
CA LEU A 98 -6.26 -6.63 -17.48
C LEU A 98 -5.17 -7.46 -16.80
N GLY A 99 -5.34 -8.77 -16.69
CA GLY A 99 -4.55 -9.66 -15.84
C GLY A 99 -4.95 -9.51 -14.37
N GLU A 100 -4.85 -8.32 -13.82
CA GLU A 100 -5.31 -7.96 -12.48
C GLU A 100 -6.15 -6.69 -12.50
N GLN A 101 -7.09 -6.58 -11.58
CA GLN A 101 -7.83 -5.34 -11.33
C GLN A 101 -7.80 -4.98 -9.85
N LEU A 102 -7.81 -3.69 -9.56
CA LEU A 102 -7.85 -3.20 -8.18
C LEU A 102 -9.22 -3.44 -7.55
N ILE A 103 -9.18 -3.83 -6.28
CA ILE A 103 -10.33 -3.96 -5.42
C ILE A 103 -10.09 -3.18 -4.12
N LEU A 104 -11.15 -2.63 -3.54
CA LEU A 104 -11.18 -2.07 -2.20
C LEU A 104 -11.77 -3.11 -1.26
N ILE A 105 -11.10 -3.41 -0.18
CA ILE A 105 -11.62 -4.26 0.90
C ILE A 105 -11.78 -3.38 2.13
N LEU A 106 -12.98 -3.33 2.68
CA LEU A 106 -13.39 -2.46 3.78
C LEU A 106 -13.81 -3.32 4.96
N GLU A 107 -13.45 -2.90 6.18
CA GLU A 107 -14.05 -3.47 7.39
C GLU A 107 -15.45 -2.90 7.58
N GLU A 108 -16.42 -3.78 7.89
CA GLU A 108 -17.79 -3.38 8.18
C GLU A 108 -17.82 -2.56 9.48
N ASP A 109 -18.44 -1.40 9.44
CA ASP A 109 -18.77 -0.63 10.63
C ASP A 109 -20.30 -0.61 10.78
N THR A 110 -20.82 -1.49 11.62
CA THR A 110 -22.28 -1.63 11.85
C THR A 110 -22.90 -0.38 12.48
N ALA A 111 -22.08 0.55 13.00
CA ALA A 111 -22.54 1.79 13.61
C ALA A 111 -22.60 2.96 12.61
N LYS A 112 -22.07 2.77 11.39
CA LYS A 112 -21.99 3.82 10.37
C LYS A 112 -22.61 3.37 9.07
N GLU A 113 -23.14 4.32 8.31
CA GLU A 113 -23.53 4.09 6.91
C GLU A 113 -22.29 3.80 6.07
N THR A 114 -22.49 3.04 4.99
CA THR A 114 -21.42 2.78 4.00
C THR A 114 -20.88 4.12 3.48
N PRO A 115 -19.56 4.36 3.52
CA PRO A 115 -18.99 5.62 3.08
C PRO A 115 -19.37 5.96 1.63
N ASP A 116 -19.62 7.23 1.35
CA ASP A 116 -19.67 7.70 -0.03
C ASP A 116 -18.24 7.82 -0.57
N PHE A 117 -17.85 6.83 -1.36
CA PHE A 117 -16.52 6.76 -1.97
C PHE A 117 -16.32 7.72 -3.14
N LYS A 118 -17.36 8.46 -3.54
CA LYS A 118 -17.34 9.28 -4.77
C LYS A 118 -16.22 10.30 -4.77
N GLU A 119 -16.09 11.10 -3.72
CA GLU A 119 -15.03 12.10 -3.63
C GLU A 119 -13.65 11.46 -3.56
N GLY A 120 -13.49 10.40 -2.75
CA GLY A 120 -12.25 9.64 -2.66
C GLY A 120 -11.83 9.08 -4.02
N PHE A 121 -12.75 8.48 -4.77
CA PHE A 121 -12.45 7.93 -6.09
C PHE A 121 -12.21 9.03 -7.15
N LEU A 122 -12.78 10.21 -7.02
CA LEU A 122 -12.47 11.35 -7.89
C LEU A 122 -11.04 11.86 -7.67
N SER A 123 -10.48 11.71 -6.47
CA SER A 123 -9.08 12.08 -6.19
C SER A 123 -8.06 11.12 -6.83
N LEU A 124 -8.50 9.95 -7.28
CA LEU A 124 -7.67 8.92 -7.91
C LEU A 124 -7.69 9.07 -9.44
N SER A 125 -6.57 8.75 -10.08
CA SER A 125 -6.54 8.57 -11.53
C SER A 125 -7.46 7.41 -11.94
N SER A 126 -7.87 7.36 -13.21
CA SER A 126 -8.78 6.31 -13.71
C SER A 126 -8.25 4.89 -13.51
N TYR A 127 -6.92 4.71 -13.53
CA TYR A 127 -6.25 3.43 -13.34
C TYR A 127 -6.17 3.01 -11.87
N GLU A 128 -6.14 3.97 -10.94
CA GLU A 128 -6.06 3.73 -9.50
C GLU A 128 -7.42 3.44 -8.87
N ARG A 129 -8.52 3.62 -9.61
CA ARG A 129 -9.87 3.40 -9.06
C ARG A 129 -10.19 1.92 -8.93
N PRO A 130 -10.51 1.44 -7.71
CA PRO A 130 -10.97 0.07 -7.51
C PRO A 130 -12.21 -0.22 -8.36
N LYS A 131 -12.25 -1.40 -8.95
CA LYS A 131 -13.37 -1.85 -9.79
C LYS A 131 -14.46 -2.55 -8.99
N LYS A 132 -14.11 -3.06 -7.80
CA LYS A 132 -15.05 -3.70 -6.88
C LYS A 132 -14.74 -3.32 -5.45
N ILE A 133 -15.76 -3.38 -4.61
CA ILE A 133 -15.69 -3.14 -3.17
C ILE A 133 -16.18 -4.41 -2.48
N TYR A 134 -15.39 -4.91 -1.53
CA TYR A 134 -15.75 -6.01 -0.66
C TYR A 134 -15.81 -5.51 0.77
N VAL A 135 -16.85 -5.95 1.51
CA VAL A 135 -17.02 -5.62 2.92
C VAL A 135 -16.83 -6.88 3.75
N PHE A 136 -16.00 -6.81 4.76
CA PHE A 136 -15.72 -7.88 5.71
C PHE A 136 -16.11 -7.47 7.11
N SER A 137 -16.68 -8.40 7.87
CA SER A 137 -17.17 -8.12 9.23
C SER A 137 -16.05 -7.67 10.17
N LYS A 138 -14.82 -8.21 10.05
CA LYS A 138 -13.71 -7.82 10.90
C LYS A 138 -12.35 -8.18 10.29
N PHE A 139 -11.40 -7.25 10.43
CA PHE A 139 -10.01 -7.47 10.05
C PHE A 139 -9.19 -8.07 11.20
N SER A 140 -8.13 -8.83 10.83
CA SER A 140 -7.10 -9.26 11.75
C SER A 140 -5.93 -8.28 11.70
N PHE A 141 -5.40 -7.94 12.88
CA PHE A 141 -4.28 -7.00 13.02
C PHE A 141 -3.06 -7.70 13.61
N THR A 142 -1.88 -7.19 13.29
CA THR A 142 -0.63 -7.54 13.97
C THR A 142 -0.59 -6.90 15.36
N GLU A 143 0.35 -7.32 16.21
CA GLU A 143 0.59 -6.68 17.51
C GLU A 143 0.91 -5.17 17.38
N THR A 144 1.48 -4.77 16.25
CA THR A 144 1.79 -3.36 15.94
C THR A 144 0.62 -2.59 15.31
N GLY A 145 -0.58 -3.19 15.23
CA GLY A 145 -1.79 -2.56 14.70
C GLY A 145 -1.87 -2.48 13.17
N LYS A 146 -1.04 -3.25 12.43
CA LYS A 146 -1.13 -3.33 10.97
C LYS A 146 -2.11 -4.41 10.53
N ILE A 147 -2.89 -4.17 9.49
CA ILE A 147 -3.81 -5.16 8.91
C ILE A 147 -3.01 -6.35 8.37
N LYS A 148 -3.39 -7.56 8.72
CA LYS A 148 -2.82 -8.81 8.21
C LYS A 148 -3.32 -9.08 6.79
N ARG A 149 -2.82 -8.34 5.83
CA ARG A 149 -3.23 -8.34 4.42
C ARG A 149 -3.34 -9.75 3.82
N MET A 150 -2.33 -10.59 4.03
CA MET A 150 -2.30 -11.95 3.46
C MET A 150 -3.40 -12.87 4.02
N GLU A 151 -3.76 -12.73 5.30
CA GLU A 151 -4.87 -13.49 5.90
C GLU A 151 -6.20 -13.08 5.27
N LEU A 152 -6.40 -11.77 5.11
CA LEU A 152 -7.62 -11.21 4.52
C LEU A 152 -7.80 -11.64 3.06
N LEU A 153 -6.74 -11.63 2.26
CA LEU A 153 -6.78 -12.08 0.86
C LEU A 153 -7.08 -13.59 0.73
N LYS A 154 -6.45 -14.42 1.57
CA LYS A 154 -6.77 -15.86 1.61
C LYS A 154 -8.22 -16.13 1.98
N TYR A 155 -8.80 -15.29 2.85
CA TYR A 155 -10.20 -15.39 3.22
C TYR A 155 -11.10 -15.03 2.04
N LEU A 156 -10.79 -13.93 1.34
CA LEU A 156 -11.51 -13.50 0.13
C LEU A 156 -11.55 -14.58 -0.95
N GLU A 157 -10.45 -15.29 -1.19
CA GLU A 157 -10.38 -16.38 -2.18
C GLU A 157 -11.32 -17.55 -1.86
N LYS A 158 -11.56 -17.83 -0.56
CA LYS A 158 -12.48 -18.88 -0.12
C LYS A 158 -13.93 -18.51 -0.33
N PHE A 159 -14.27 -17.22 -0.23
CA PHE A 159 -15.65 -16.74 -0.46
C PHE A 159 -16.05 -16.64 -1.93
N LYS A 160 -15.07 -16.64 -2.83
CA LYS A 160 -15.31 -16.57 -4.29
C LYS A 160 -15.52 -17.92 -4.95
N LYS A 161 -15.37 -19.02 -4.19
CA LYS A 161 -15.68 -20.39 -4.63
C LYS A 161 -17.09 -20.77 -4.24
#